data_8cba473c86bb3405e2e08a744a193e52
#
_entry.id   8cba473c86bb3405e2e08a744a193e52
#
_cell.length_a   1.000
_cell.length_b   1.000
_cell.length_c   1.000
_cell.angle_alpha   90.00
_cell.angle_beta   90.00
_cell.angle_gamma   90.00
#
_symmetry.space_group_name_H-M   'P 1'
#
loop_
_entity.id
_entity.type
_entity.pdbx_description
1 polymer ?
#
loop_
_entity_poly.entity_id
_entity_poly.type
_entity_poly.pdbx_seq_one_letter_code
_entity_poly.pdbx_strand_id
1 'polypeptide(L)'
;MQTTIIKWHNIVKTIAILILLSTVFSACQKNFDNQQVPNTEESANGAAAAANAKGLEQTVSTNASKEAAAIGFTETSETDFEKGPKKNIVQIAIANPHFSSLVAAVVKTGLAGALADSSAKLTVFAPNNDAFAQLPAPFNNATNITAITSAANIAFLKSVLLYHVLGTKVKANQIADGRSSVTTIKPAGTSNDNTIYFSKTYNFIRVNGNSDVIFANIKASNGVIHVINKVLIFPTKTIAEIAVADSTNFSVLVTALSKTNLVSVFTSGGNFTVFAPTKAAFAQLPAPFNNAANINGITNTTQIAALANILKYHVVPSRYFAWDLGVFKRVTTLATAPNNKITTILGYNNGWVRGDANNMYSKITPADVLATNGVIQVINKVLLPL
;
A
#
# COMPACT_ATOMS: atom_id res chain seq x y z
N MET A 1 -19.97 55.00 5.79
CA MET A 1 -21.13 54.11 5.47
C MET A 1 -20.91 53.17 4.29
N GLN A 2 -19.79 53.17 3.59
CA GLN A 2 -19.53 52.27 2.43
C GLN A 2 -18.80 50.96 2.77
N THR A 3 -18.16 50.85 3.91
CA THR A 3 -17.41 49.62 4.28
C THR A 3 -18.24 48.48 4.87
N THR A 4 -19.46 48.75 5.32
CA THR A 4 -20.36 47.76 5.92
C THR A 4 -21.16 46.98 4.88
N ILE A 5 -21.44 47.56 3.73
CA ILE A 5 -22.26 46.98 2.65
C ILE A 5 -21.47 45.90 1.90
N ILE A 6 -20.15 46.05 1.76
CA ILE A 6 -19.32 45.06 1.04
C ILE A 6 -19.17 43.73 1.80
N LYS A 7 -19.18 43.78 3.14
CA LYS A 7 -19.11 42.56 3.96
C LYS A 7 -20.39 41.73 3.89
N TRP A 8 -21.54 42.37 3.77
CA TRP A 8 -22.84 41.66 3.67
C TRP A 8 -23.03 40.98 2.31
N HIS A 9 -22.54 41.61 1.24
CA HIS A 9 -22.68 41.05 -0.11
C HIS A 9 -21.87 39.78 -0.32
N ASN A 10 -20.72 39.63 0.35
CA ASN A 10 -19.90 38.42 0.29
C ASN A 10 -20.47 37.29 1.16
N ILE A 11 -21.12 37.61 2.28
CA ILE A 11 -21.78 36.61 3.14
C ILE A 11 -23.01 36.00 2.45
N VAL A 12 -23.82 36.83 1.77
CA VAL A 12 -25.00 36.34 1.06
C VAL A 12 -24.62 35.49 -0.15
N LYS A 13 -23.53 35.80 -0.88
CA LYS A 13 -23.02 34.96 -1.97
C LYS A 13 -22.50 33.62 -1.49
N THR A 14 -21.88 33.56 -0.34
CA THR A 14 -21.38 32.30 0.25
C THR A 14 -22.52 31.38 0.70
N ILE A 15 -23.59 31.96 1.25
CA ILE A 15 -24.77 31.20 1.67
C ILE A 15 -25.60 30.70 0.46
N ALA A 16 -25.72 31.50 -0.61
CA ALA A 16 -26.42 31.09 -1.82
C ALA A 16 -25.70 29.96 -2.58
N ILE A 17 -24.39 29.90 -2.54
CA ILE A 17 -23.61 28.78 -3.15
C ILE A 17 -23.74 27.49 -2.33
N LEU A 18 -23.87 27.58 -1.00
CA LEU A 18 -24.11 26.39 -0.15
C LEU A 18 -25.50 25.78 -0.35
N ILE A 19 -26.52 26.56 -0.71
CA ILE A 19 -27.88 26.06 -0.90
C ILE A 19 -28.09 25.44 -2.30
N LEU A 20 -27.34 25.88 -3.32
CA LEU A 20 -27.43 25.32 -4.67
C LEU A 20 -26.67 23.98 -4.86
N LEU A 21 -25.75 23.64 -3.96
CA LEU A 21 -25.02 22.37 -4.01
C LEU A 21 -25.76 21.20 -3.32
N SER A 22 -26.85 21.46 -2.62
CA SER A 22 -27.61 20.42 -1.89
C SER A 22 -28.70 19.72 -2.69
N THR A 23 -29.00 20.14 -3.92
CA THR A 23 -30.13 19.61 -4.70
C THR A 23 -29.75 18.78 -5.93
N VAL A 24 -28.47 18.60 -6.26
CA VAL A 24 -28.04 17.84 -7.45
C VAL A 24 -27.45 16.47 -7.13
N PHE A 25 -27.31 16.08 -5.85
CA PHE A 25 -26.70 14.80 -5.45
C PHE A 25 -27.69 13.73 -4.99
N SER A 26 -28.96 13.78 -5.43
CA SER A 26 -29.97 12.79 -4.99
C SER A 26 -30.47 11.85 -6.07
N ALA A 27 -29.67 11.52 -7.07
CA ALA A 27 -30.05 10.45 -8.01
C ALA A 27 -28.79 9.84 -8.62
N CYS A 28 -28.27 8.83 -8.01
CA CYS A 28 -27.40 7.75 -8.49
C CYS A 28 -26.23 7.45 -7.57
N GLN A 29 -26.54 6.91 -6.37
CA GLN A 29 -25.55 6.16 -5.57
C GLN A 29 -26.30 5.24 -4.60
N LYS A 30 -26.72 4.12 -5.10
CA LYS A 30 -26.89 2.93 -4.26
C LYS A 30 -25.51 2.26 -4.19
N ASN A 31 -25.04 2.14 -2.95
CA ASN A 31 -23.90 1.37 -2.46
C ASN A 31 -22.52 2.01 -2.53
N PHE A 32 -21.98 2.29 -1.35
CA PHE A 32 -20.57 2.51 -0.95
C PHE A 32 -19.99 3.91 -0.83
N ASP A 33 -20.74 5.00 -0.89
CA ASP A 33 -20.16 6.33 -0.65
C ASP A 33 -20.66 7.06 0.60
N ASN A 34 -20.90 6.36 1.70
CA ASN A 34 -21.30 7.01 2.96
C ASN A 34 -20.16 7.01 3.99
N GLN A 35 -18.98 7.54 3.59
CA GLN A 35 -18.00 8.04 4.54
C GLN A 35 -17.51 9.42 4.10
N GLN A 36 -18.41 10.37 4.22
CA GLN A 36 -18.09 11.80 4.15
C GLN A 36 -17.28 12.13 5.40
N VAL A 37 -16.00 12.48 5.24
CA VAL A 37 -15.18 13.02 6.33
C VAL A 37 -15.83 14.33 6.78
N PRO A 38 -16.27 14.46 8.05
CA PRO A 38 -16.89 15.68 8.52
C PRO A 38 -15.88 16.83 8.51
N ASN A 39 -16.22 17.92 7.85
CA ASN A 39 -15.56 19.21 7.99
C ASN A 39 -16.03 19.86 9.29
N THR A 40 -15.64 19.35 10.45
CA THR A 40 -15.95 19.98 11.74
C THR A 40 -14.79 19.85 12.71
N GLU A 41 -14.46 20.98 13.22
CA GLU A 41 -13.62 21.36 14.35
C GLU A 41 -13.08 20.28 15.30
N GLU A 42 -11.84 20.47 15.62
CA GLU A 42 -10.81 19.65 16.25
C GLU A 42 -11.08 19.17 17.70
N SER A 43 -12.26 19.30 18.29
CA SER A 43 -12.38 19.07 19.75
C SER A 43 -13.34 17.99 20.24
N ALA A 44 -14.11 17.31 19.38
CA ALA A 44 -15.10 16.34 19.86
C ALA A 44 -15.00 14.90 19.29
N ASN A 45 -14.07 14.59 18.39
CA ASN A 45 -14.16 13.39 17.55
C ASN A 45 -13.09 12.29 17.72
N GLY A 46 -12.23 12.35 18.73
CA GLY A 46 -11.28 11.26 18.97
C GLY A 46 -11.97 9.91 19.24
N ALA A 47 -13.08 9.92 19.95
CA ALA A 47 -13.84 8.71 20.29
C ALA A 47 -14.62 8.14 19.07
N ALA A 48 -15.21 9.01 18.24
CA ALA A 48 -15.93 8.58 17.02
C ALA A 48 -14.97 8.07 15.94
N ALA A 49 -13.80 8.69 15.80
CA ALA A 49 -12.75 8.23 14.89
C ALA A 49 -12.17 6.88 15.32
N ALA A 50 -11.98 6.66 16.62
CA ALA A 50 -11.54 5.37 17.18
C ALA A 50 -12.62 4.29 17.00
N ALA A 51 -13.90 4.63 17.14
CA ALA A 51 -15.02 3.71 16.92
C ALA A 51 -15.12 3.31 15.43
N ASN A 52 -14.92 4.25 14.51
CA ASN A 52 -14.87 3.97 13.08
C ASN A 52 -13.66 3.10 12.68
N ALA A 53 -12.50 3.34 13.25
CA ALA A 53 -11.33 2.49 13.04
C ALA A 53 -11.57 1.06 13.51
N LYS A 54 -12.15 0.86 14.70
CA LYS A 54 -12.55 -0.46 15.20
C LYS A 54 -13.62 -1.13 14.34
N GLY A 55 -14.59 -0.38 13.82
CA GLY A 55 -15.61 -0.88 12.90
C GLY A 55 -15.02 -1.35 11.58
N LEU A 56 -14.04 -0.63 11.03
CA LEU A 56 -13.30 -1.02 9.82
C LEU A 56 -12.47 -2.29 10.05
N GLU A 57 -11.77 -2.38 11.17
CA GLU A 57 -10.99 -3.57 11.57
C GLU A 57 -11.88 -4.80 11.73
N GLN A 58 -13.05 -4.66 12.35
CA GLN A 58 -14.00 -5.75 12.52
C GLN A 58 -14.60 -6.23 11.20
N THR A 59 -14.86 -5.31 10.26
CA THR A 59 -15.35 -5.63 8.91
C THR A 59 -14.30 -6.38 8.10
N VAL A 60 -13.03 -5.97 8.17
CA VAL A 60 -11.93 -6.64 7.48
C VAL A 60 -11.68 -8.02 8.07
N SER A 61 -11.72 -8.16 9.40
CA SER A 61 -11.57 -9.44 10.09
C SER A 61 -12.70 -10.43 9.73
N THR A 62 -13.95 -9.96 9.67
CA THR A 62 -15.09 -10.81 9.26
C THR A 62 -15.02 -11.23 7.79
N ASN A 63 -14.53 -10.39 6.91
CA ASN A 63 -14.34 -10.74 5.51
C ASN A 63 -13.20 -11.76 5.34
N ALA A 64 -12.09 -11.60 6.04
CA ALA A 64 -10.99 -12.56 6.06
C ALA A 64 -11.44 -13.94 6.56
N SER A 65 -12.26 -14.00 7.60
CA SER A 65 -12.83 -15.27 8.11
C SER A 65 -13.80 -15.91 7.13
N LYS A 66 -14.61 -15.13 6.40
CA LYS A 66 -15.48 -15.63 5.32
C LYS A 66 -14.68 -16.16 4.14
N GLU A 67 -13.62 -15.46 3.73
CA GLU A 67 -12.70 -15.92 2.68
C GLU A 67 -12.00 -17.21 3.11
N ALA A 68 -11.53 -17.33 4.35
CA ALA A 68 -10.92 -18.53 4.89
C ALA A 68 -11.87 -19.75 4.82
N ALA A 69 -13.12 -19.57 5.22
CA ALA A 69 -14.14 -20.64 5.16
C ALA A 69 -14.44 -21.05 3.70
N ALA A 70 -14.48 -20.08 2.78
CA ALA A 70 -14.71 -20.34 1.36
C ALA A 70 -13.60 -21.16 0.70
N ILE A 71 -12.37 -21.09 1.22
CA ILE A 71 -11.21 -21.88 0.72
C ILE A 71 -10.99 -23.19 1.50
N GLY A 72 -11.98 -23.64 2.27
CA GLY A 72 -11.96 -24.93 2.96
C GLY A 72 -11.01 -25.02 4.17
N PHE A 73 -10.55 -23.88 4.69
CA PHE A 73 -9.88 -23.80 5.98
C PHE A 73 -10.88 -23.41 7.06
N THR A 74 -11.21 -24.35 7.92
CA THR A 74 -11.94 -24.08 9.16
C THR A 74 -10.93 -23.90 10.30
N GLU A 75 -11.27 -23.09 11.30
CA GLU A 75 -10.53 -23.08 12.57
C GLU A 75 -10.72 -24.45 13.25
N THR A 76 -9.93 -25.43 12.83
CA THR A 76 -9.85 -26.69 13.54
C THR A 76 -9.09 -26.44 14.83
N SER A 77 -9.69 -26.86 15.94
CA SER A 77 -9.07 -26.80 17.26
C SER A 77 -7.70 -27.48 17.22
N GLU A 78 -6.74 -27.01 18.01
CA GLU A 78 -5.37 -27.58 18.05
C GLU A 78 -5.33 -29.11 18.27
N THR A 79 -6.44 -29.72 18.71
CA THR A 79 -6.59 -31.13 19.06
C THR A 79 -6.79 -32.07 17.87
N ASP A 80 -7.25 -31.57 16.71
CA ASP A 80 -7.57 -32.45 15.55
C ASP A 80 -6.36 -32.75 14.65
N PHE A 81 -5.24 -32.01 14.81
CA PHE A 81 -4.01 -32.22 14.03
C PHE A 81 -3.04 -33.27 14.61
N GLU A 82 -3.33 -33.83 15.78
CA GLU A 82 -2.38 -34.75 16.47
C GLU A 82 -2.47 -36.23 16.10
N LYS A 83 -3.48 -36.67 15.35
CA LYS A 83 -3.79 -38.11 15.14
C LYS A 83 -3.27 -38.73 13.82
N GLY A 84 -2.56 -37.99 12.95
CA GLY A 84 -2.03 -38.52 11.69
C GLY A 84 -0.56 -38.23 11.45
N PRO A 85 0.10 -38.85 10.47
CA PRO A 85 1.45 -38.47 10.06
C PRO A 85 1.46 -37.02 9.64
N LYS A 86 2.32 -36.22 10.30
CA LYS A 86 2.38 -34.77 10.10
C LYS A 86 2.81 -34.46 8.67
N LYS A 87 1.89 -33.93 7.84
CA LYS A 87 2.17 -33.52 6.46
C LYS A 87 3.16 -32.35 6.45
N ASN A 88 4.11 -32.35 5.50
CA ASN A 88 4.95 -31.21 5.22
C ASN A 88 4.20 -30.14 4.42
N ILE A 89 4.82 -28.97 4.22
CA ILE A 89 4.23 -27.81 3.52
C ILE A 89 3.73 -28.20 2.12
N VAL A 90 4.51 -28.96 1.35
CA VAL A 90 4.13 -29.37 -0.02
C VAL A 90 2.95 -30.34 -0.01
N GLN A 91 2.94 -31.29 0.90
CA GLN A 91 1.82 -32.24 1.05
C GLN A 91 0.52 -31.57 1.46
N ILE A 92 0.59 -30.54 2.30
CA ILE A 92 -0.59 -29.72 2.66
C ILE A 92 -1.10 -28.97 1.44
N ALA A 93 -0.21 -28.33 0.66
CA ALA A 93 -0.58 -27.60 -0.54
C ALA A 93 -1.23 -28.53 -1.60
N ILE A 94 -0.66 -29.71 -1.85
CA ILE A 94 -1.20 -30.69 -2.80
C ILE A 94 -2.58 -31.20 -2.36
N ALA A 95 -2.79 -31.37 -1.07
CA ALA A 95 -4.06 -31.88 -0.54
C ALA A 95 -5.21 -30.86 -0.61
N ASN A 96 -4.93 -29.59 -0.89
CA ASN A 96 -5.94 -28.54 -0.96
C ASN A 96 -6.08 -27.97 -2.40
N PRO A 97 -7.24 -28.17 -3.06
CA PRO A 97 -7.47 -27.72 -4.43
C PRO A 97 -7.35 -26.19 -4.62
N HIS A 98 -7.54 -25.40 -3.57
CA HIS A 98 -7.38 -23.94 -3.61
C HIS A 98 -5.92 -23.49 -3.78
N PHE A 99 -4.94 -24.41 -3.72
CA PHE A 99 -3.53 -24.14 -4.00
C PHE A 99 -3.05 -24.73 -5.33
N SER A 100 -3.93 -25.14 -6.24
CA SER A 100 -3.51 -25.76 -7.50
C SER A 100 -2.55 -24.91 -8.31
N SER A 101 -2.73 -23.58 -8.35
CA SER A 101 -1.82 -22.63 -9.01
C SER A 101 -0.46 -22.54 -8.30
N LEU A 102 -0.45 -22.51 -6.97
CA LEU A 102 0.78 -22.54 -6.17
C LEU A 102 1.55 -23.86 -6.39
N VAL A 103 0.87 -25.00 -6.37
CA VAL A 103 1.47 -26.32 -6.61
C VAL A 103 2.08 -26.37 -8.02
N ALA A 104 1.34 -25.91 -9.05
CA ALA A 104 1.86 -25.82 -10.41
C ALA A 104 3.14 -24.96 -10.48
N ALA A 105 3.15 -23.82 -9.79
CA ALA A 105 4.30 -22.92 -9.73
C ALA A 105 5.51 -23.57 -9.03
N VAL A 106 5.30 -24.23 -7.91
CA VAL A 106 6.35 -24.93 -7.14
C VAL A 106 6.97 -26.07 -7.97
N VAL A 107 6.14 -26.85 -8.65
CA VAL A 107 6.60 -27.92 -9.55
C VAL A 107 7.38 -27.34 -10.73
N LYS A 108 6.82 -26.33 -11.41
CA LYS A 108 7.44 -25.68 -12.58
C LYS A 108 8.81 -25.09 -12.30
N THR A 109 9.02 -24.58 -11.10
CA THR A 109 10.28 -23.94 -10.67
C THR A 109 11.27 -24.90 -9.99
N GLY A 110 10.89 -26.18 -9.82
CA GLY A 110 11.73 -27.20 -9.17
C GLY A 110 11.93 -26.98 -7.67
N LEU A 111 11.06 -26.21 -6.99
CA LEU A 111 11.19 -25.91 -5.57
C LEU A 111 10.57 -26.96 -4.64
N ALA A 112 9.88 -27.97 -5.18
CA ALA A 112 9.15 -28.95 -4.39
C ALA A 112 10.05 -29.68 -3.36
N GLY A 113 11.26 -30.11 -3.74
CA GLY A 113 12.20 -30.77 -2.86
C GLY A 113 12.65 -29.89 -1.69
N ALA A 114 13.03 -28.63 -1.97
CA ALA A 114 13.46 -27.68 -0.94
C ALA A 114 12.33 -27.33 0.05
N LEU A 115 11.11 -27.20 -0.42
CA LEU A 115 9.94 -26.93 0.43
C LEU A 115 9.40 -28.17 1.16
N ALA A 116 9.79 -29.38 0.74
CA ALA A 116 9.43 -30.64 1.38
C ALA A 116 10.48 -31.12 2.39
N ASP A 117 11.65 -30.47 2.46
CA ASP A 117 12.74 -30.86 3.35
C ASP A 117 12.28 -30.88 4.81
N SER A 118 12.37 -32.08 5.43
CA SER A 118 11.93 -32.31 6.81
C SER A 118 12.80 -31.62 7.86
N SER A 119 14.03 -31.29 7.53
CA SER A 119 14.98 -30.59 8.42
C SER A 119 14.75 -29.06 8.43
N ALA A 120 14.09 -28.54 7.39
CA ALA A 120 13.80 -27.13 7.26
C ALA A 120 12.79 -26.64 8.32
N LYS A 121 12.88 -25.35 8.66
CA LYS A 121 11.94 -24.65 9.55
C LYS A 121 11.41 -23.40 8.84
N LEU A 122 10.44 -23.61 7.96
CA LEU A 122 9.97 -22.57 7.05
C LEU A 122 8.70 -21.87 7.53
N THR A 123 8.53 -20.63 7.10
CA THR A 123 7.22 -19.97 7.04
C THR A 123 6.90 -19.70 5.59
N VAL A 124 5.74 -20.15 5.13
CA VAL A 124 5.28 -19.91 3.75
C VAL A 124 4.03 -19.05 3.79
N PHE A 125 4.10 -17.88 3.14
CA PHE A 125 2.93 -17.08 2.81
C PHE A 125 2.36 -17.64 1.51
N ALA A 126 1.32 -18.47 1.61
CA ALA A 126 0.78 -19.25 0.51
C ALA A 126 -0.38 -18.51 -0.18
N PRO A 127 -0.18 -17.95 -1.38
CA PRO A 127 -1.28 -17.37 -2.14
C PRO A 127 -2.24 -18.46 -2.64
N ASN A 128 -3.55 -18.22 -2.47
CA ASN A 128 -4.59 -19.09 -3.01
C ASN A 128 -4.78 -18.89 -4.52
N ASN A 129 -5.65 -19.67 -5.16
CA ASN A 129 -5.93 -19.55 -6.59
C ASN A 129 -6.47 -18.16 -6.98
N ASP A 130 -7.29 -17.53 -6.12
CA ASP A 130 -7.84 -16.20 -6.36
C ASP A 130 -6.75 -15.14 -6.32
N ALA A 131 -5.72 -15.33 -5.49
CA ALA A 131 -4.54 -14.48 -5.48
C ALA A 131 -3.77 -14.57 -6.81
N PHE A 132 -3.60 -15.77 -7.35
CA PHE A 132 -2.98 -15.97 -8.66
C PHE A 132 -3.83 -15.40 -9.80
N ALA A 133 -5.15 -15.55 -9.75
CA ALA A 133 -6.06 -15.03 -10.79
C ALA A 133 -5.96 -13.52 -11.01
N GLN A 134 -5.43 -12.77 -10.03
CA GLN A 134 -5.18 -11.33 -10.14
C GLN A 134 -3.90 -10.99 -10.93
N LEU A 135 -3.06 -11.98 -11.24
CA LEU A 135 -1.85 -11.77 -12.02
C LEU A 135 -2.16 -11.78 -13.53
N PRO A 136 -1.33 -11.11 -14.35
CA PRO A 136 -1.43 -11.26 -15.80
C PRO A 136 -0.98 -12.68 -16.23
N ALA A 137 -1.47 -13.12 -17.40
CA ALA A 137 -0.93 -14.32 -18.03
C ALA A 137 0.59 -14.15 -18.29
N PRO A 138 1.39 -15.21 -18.20
CA PRO A 138 1.02 -16.63 -18.00
C PRO A 138 0.97 -17.07 -16.52
N PHE A 139 0.91 -16.15 -15.55
CA PHE A 139 1.05 -16.47 -14.12
C PHE A 139 -0.28 -16.64 -13.39
N ASN A 140 -1.42 -16.47 -14.05
CA ASN A 140 -2.73 -16.27 -13.44
C ASN A 140 -3.49 -17.56 -13.06
N ASN A 141 -3.06 -18.73 -13.48
CA ASN A 141 -3.67 -20.02 -13.12
C ASN A 141 -2.73 -21.20 -13.35
N ALA A 142 -3.09 -22.37 -12.81
CA ALA A 142 -2.30 -23.59 -12.90
C ALA A 142 -1.99 -24.03 -14.35
N THR A 143 -2.97 -23.97 -15.24
CA THR A 143 -2.82 -24.36 -16.65
C THR A 143 -1.80 -23.46 -17.36
N ASN A 144 -1.94 -22.16 -17.24
CA ASN A 144 -1.03 -21.20 -17.86
C ASN A 144 0.39 -21.31 -17.28
N ILE A 145 0.51 -21.48 -15.95
CA ILE A 145 1.81 -21.66 -15.28
C ILE A 145 2.50 -22.93 -15.77
N THR A 146 1.79 -24.05 -15.91
CA THR A 146 2.33 -25.31 -16.40
C THR A 146 2.84 -25.17 -17.84
N ALA A 147 2.17 -24.35 -18.66
CA ALA A 147 2.51 -24.11 -20.07
C ALA A 147 3.72 -23.14 -20.26
N ILE A 148 4.23 -22.50 -19.20
CA ILE A 148 5.38 -21.60 -19.33
C ILE A 148 6.60 -22.36 -19.87
N THR A 149 7.17 -21.91 -20.97
CA THR A 149 8.41 -22.44 -21.56
C THR A 149 9.57 -21.47 -21.45
N SER A 150 9.30 -20.18 -21.30
CA SER A 150 10.33 -19.13 -21.18
C SER A 150 11.16 -19.31 -19.91
N ALA A 151 12.47 -19.48 -20.07
CA ALA A 151 13.40 -19.58 -18.95
C ALA A 151 13.37 -18.30 -18.06
N ALA A 152 13.18 -17.13 -18.68
CA ALA A 152 13.06 -15.87 -17.94
C ALA A 152 11.81 -15.84 -17.05
N ASN A 153 10.66 -16.30 -17.57
CA ASN A 153 9.42 -16.39 -16.78
C ASN A 153 9.53 -17.42 -15.66
N ILE A 154 10.20 -18.56 -15.90
CA ILE A 154 10.46 -19.57 -14.87
C ILE A 154 11.36 -19.00 -13.76
N ALA A 155 12.43 -18.31 -14.13
CA ALA A 155 13.34 -17.66 -13.18
C ALA A 155 12.64 -16.57 -12.35
N PHE A 156 11.81 -15.75 -13.00
CA PHE A 156 10.98 -14.75 -12.32
C PHE A 156 10.02 -15.43 -11.33
N LEU A 157 9.26 -16.44 -11.76
CA LEU A 157 8.32 -17.17 -10.92
C LEU A 157 9.04 -17.83 -9.73
N LYS A 158 10.25 -18.40 -9.95
CA LYS A 158 11.08 -18.93 -8.89
C LYS A 158 11.44 -17.88 -7.85
N SER A 159 11.85 -16.69 -8.27
CA SER A 159 12.16 -15.56 -7.39
C SER A 159 10.92 -15.09 -6.62
N VAL A 160 9.76 -15.02 -7.28
CA VAL A 160 8.48 -14.72 -6.64
C VAL A 160 8.16 -15.75 -5.54
N LEU A 161 8.28 -17.03 -5.81
CA LEU A 161 8.01 -18.07 -4.79
C LEU A 161 8.99 -17.99 -3.61
N LEU A 162 10.28 -17.79 -3.87
CA LEU A 162 11.28 -17.60 -2.80
C LEU A 162 11.01 -16.35 -1.96
N TYR A 163 10.41 -15.31 -2.55
CA TYR A 163 9.98 -14.10 -1.84
C TYR A 163 8.78 -14.34 -0.89
N HIS A 164 8.07 -15.46 -1.03
CA HIS A 164 6.99 -15.87 -0.13
C HIS A 164 7.45 -16.71 1.05
N VAL A 165 8.74 -17.01 1.17
CA VAL A 165 9.25 -17.98 2.14
C VAL A 165 10.25 -17.33 3.09
N LEU A 166 10.07 -17.58 4.40
CA LEU A 166 11.08 -17.28 5.42
C LEU A 166 11.82 -18.55 5.80
N GLY A 167 13.12 -18.41 6.03
CA GLY A 167 13.98 -19.50 6.50
C GLY A 167 13.83 -19.82 7.99
N THR A 168 12.81 -19.29 8.64
CA THR A 168 12.51 -19.50 10.06
C THR A 168 11.01 -19.73 10.25
N LYS A 169 10.63 -20.45 11.32
CA LYS A 169 9.22 -20.68 11.66
C LYS A 169 8.70 -19.48 12.49
N VAL A 170 7.81 -18.70 11.90
CA VAL A 170 7.20 -17.52 12.51
C VAL A 170 5.67 -17.72 12.55
N LYS A 171 5.10 -17.83 13.75
CA LYS A 171 3.65 -17.83 13.94
C LYS A 171 3.09 -16.41 13.88
N ALA A 172 1.79 -16.26 13.59
CA ALA A 172 1.13 -14.95 13.50
C ALA A 172 1.25 -14.10 14.79
N ASN A 173 1.25 -14.74 15.96
CA ASN A 173 1.43 -14.06 17.25
C ASN A 173 2.88 -13.63 17.53
N GLN A 174 3.84 -14.13 16.75
CA GLN A 174 5.25 -13.72 16.83
C GLN A 174 5.57 -12.53 15.90
N ILE A 175 4.68 -12.20 14.98
CA ILE A 175 4.79 -10.96 14.20
C ILE A 175 4.42 -9.80 15.13
N ALA A 176 5.30 -8.83 15.25
CA ALA A 176 5.11 -7.68 16.13
C ALA A 176 3.91 -6.83 15.68
N ASP A 177 3.16 -6.30 16.65
CA ASP A 177 2.11 -5.32 16.36
C ASP A 177 2.69 -4.02 15.77
N GLY A 178 1.91 -3.36 14.94
CA GLY A 178 2.36 -2.21 14.16
C GLY A 178 3.14 -2.63 12.93
N ARG A 179 4.21 -1.89 12.62
CA ARG A 179 5.04 -2.11 11.43
C ARG A 179 6.29 -2.93 11.78
N SER A 180 6.51 -3.95 11.00
CA SER A 180 7.74 -4.76 11.09
C SER A 180 8.16 -5.24 9.70
N SER A 181 9.33 -5.85 9.60
CA SER A 181 9.84 -6.40 8.35
C SER A 181 10.72 -7.61 8.60
N VAL A 182 10.83 -8.47 7.59
CA VAL A 182 11.67 -9.66 7.64
C VAL A 182 12.23 -9.98 6.27
N THR A 183 13.44 -10.51 6.25
CA THR A 183 14.10 -10.96 5.02
C THR A 183 13.59 -12.35 4.64
N THR A 184 13.26 -12.55 3.39
CA THR A 184 12.84 -13.83 2.80
C THR A 184 14.07 -14.64 2.35
N ILE A 185 13.84 -15.89 1.94
CA ILE A 185 14.92 -16.73 1.37
C ILE A 185 15.23 -16.41 -0.10
N LYS A 186 14.51 -15.47 -0.71
CA LYS A 186 14.88 -14.95 -2.03
C LYS A 186 16.29 -14.36 -1.94
N PRO A 187 17.24 -14.76 -2.78
CA PRO A 187 18.54 -14.12 -2.84
C PRO A 187 18.39 -12.60 -3.04
N ALA A 188 19.14 -11.82 -2.28
CA ALA A 188 19.16 -10.38 -2.45
C ALA A 188 19.73 -10.02 -3.83
N GLY A 189 19.05 -9.09 -4.51
CA GLY A 189 19.61 -8.38 -5.66
C GLY A 189 20.50 -7.21 -5.19
N THR A 190 20.63 -6.18 -6.04
CA THR A 190 21.41 -4.98 -5.73
C THR A 190 20.74 -4.03 -4.71
N SER A 191 19.53 -4.34 -4.26
CA SER A 191 18.69 -3.50 -3.38
C SER A 191 17.80 -4.39 -2.51
N ASN A 192 17.09 -3.81 -1.53
CA ASN A 192 16.21 -4.48 -0.55
C ASN A 192 14.99 -5.20 -1.19
N ASP A 193 15.22 -5.96 -2.24
CA ASP A 193 14.20 -6.66 -3.01
C ASP A 193 13.82 -8.04 -2.44
N ASN A 194 14.42 -8.43 -1.31
CA ASN A 194 14.16 -9.67 -0.60
C ASN A 194 13.48 -9.49 0.76
N THR A 195 13.03 -8.28 1.07
CA THR A 195 12.38 -7.96 2.35
C THR A 195 10.87 -7.84 2.18
N ILE A 196 10.10 -8.51 3.03
CA ILE A 196 8.66 -8.29 3.18
C ILE A 196 8.38 -7.45 4.41
N TYR A 197 7.30 -6.68 4.34
CA TYR A 197 6.89 -5.72 5.37
C TYR A 197 5.53 -6.10 5.90
N PHE A 198 5.36 -6.04 7.21
CA PHE A 198 4.09 -6.31 7.88
C PHE A 198 3.50 -5.03 8.45
N SER A 199 2.20 -4.91 8.31
CA SER A 199 1.34 -4.01 9.08
C SER A 199 0.38 -4.89 9.86
N LYS A 200 0.55 -4.96 11.18
CA LYS A 200 -0.28 -5.80 12.05
C LYS A 200 -1.05 -4.97 13.05
N THR A 201 -2.34 -5.23 13.14
CA THR A 201 -3.23 -4.65 14.16
C THR A 201 -4.09 -5.76 14.74
N TYR A 202 -3.98 -6.03 16.03
CA TYR A 202 -4.64 -7.18 16.69
C TYR A 202 -4.34 -8.51 15.96
N ASN A 203 -5.35 -9.16 15.43
CA ASN A 203 -5.22 -10.42 14.68
C ASN A 203 -5.14 -10.23 13.16
N PHE A 204 -5.21 -8.99 12.69
CA PHE A 204 -5.13 -8.69 11.26
C PHE A 204 -3.69 -8.43 10.84
N ILE A 205 -3.22 -9.16 9.84
CA ILE A 205 -1.88 -9.03 9.29
C ILE A 205 -1.96 -8.74 7.81
N ARG A 206 -1.38 -7.63 7.40
CA ARG A 206 -1.21 -7.26 6.00
C ARG A 206 0.27 -7.30 5.62
N VAL A 207 0.57 -7.85 4.45
CA VAL A 207 1.92 -8.00 3.92
C VAL A 207 2.09 -7.06 2.73
N ASN A 208 3.19 -6.29 2.71
CA ASN A 208 3.53 -5.32 1.65
C ASN A 208 2.38 -4.33 1.32
N GLY A 209 1.58 -3.98 2.31
CA GLY A 209 0.50 -3.00 2.21
C GLY A 209 -0.79 -3.49 1.53
N ASN A 210 -0.75 -4.57 0.74
CA ASN A 210 -1.88 -4.94 -0.11
C ASN A 210 -2.28 -6.43 -0.10
N SER A 211 -1.56 -7.29 0.61
CA SER A 211 -1.86 -8.72 0.73
C SER A 211 -2.25 -9.05 2.16
N ASP A 212 -3.47 -9.53 2.36
CA ASP A 212 -3.98 -9.88 3.68
C ASP A 212 -3.71 -11.35 3.99
N VAL A 213 -3.33 -11.64 5.22
CA VAL A 213 -3.30 -13.01 5.75
C VAL A 213 -4.73 -13.39 6.10
N ILE A 214 -5.35 -14.20 5.24
CA ILE A 214 -6.76 -14.62 5.38
C ILE A 214 -6.93 -15.86 6.27
N PHE A 215 -5.88 -16.69 6.39
CA PHE A 215 -5.82 -17.79 7.33
C PHE A 215 -4.39 -18.01 7.82
N ALA A 216 -4.20 -18.06 9.13
CA ALA A 216 -2.88 -18.10 9.73
C ALA A 216 -2.60 -19.42 10.46
N ASN A 217 -1.30 -19.73 10.66
CA ASN A 217 -0.81 -20.78 11.55
C ASN A 217 -1.18 -22.24 11.15
N ILE A 218 -1.36 -22.55 9.85
CA ILE A 218 -1.49 -23.95 9.43
C ILE A 218 -0.18 -24.67 9.75
N LYS A 219 -0.24 -25.63 10.64
CA LYS A 219 0.93 -26.38 11.11
C LYS A 219 1.38 -27.41 10.05
N ALA A 220 2.65 -27.38 9.69
CA ALA A 220 3.32 -28.39 8.88
C ALA A 220 4.45 -29.06 9.69
N SER A 221 4.87 -30.28 9.31
CA SER A 221 5.99 -30.97 9.97
C SER A 221 7.28 -30.15 9.88
N ASN A 222 7.49 -29.46 8.76
CA ASN A 222 8.69 -28.64 8.48
C ASN A 222 8.43 -27.13 8.50
N GLY A 223 7.32 -26.65 9.10
CA GLY A 223 7.11 -25.21 9.16
C GLY A 223 5.70 -24.75 9.56
N VAL A 224 5.32 -23.60 9.05
CA VAL A 224 3.99 -23.00 9.20
C VAL A 224 3.59 -22.33 7.88
N ILE A 225 2.30 -22.38 7.55
CA ILE A 225 1.74 -21.73 6.37
C ILE A 225 0.77 -20.63 6.83
N HIS A 226 0.86 -19.48 6.19
CA HIS A 226 -0.10 -18.39 6.26
C HIS A 226 -0.71 -18.20 4.88
N VAL A 227 -2.03 -18.35 4.74
CA VAL A 227 -2.73 -18.16 3.46
C VAL A 227 -2.92 -16.67 3.22
N ILE A 228 -2.62 -16.23 2.01
CA ILE A 228 -2.72 -14.83 1.61
C ILE A 228 -3.58 -14.68 0.35
N ASN A 229 -4.27 -13.52 0.24
CA ASN A 229 -5.22 -13.21 -0.83
C ASN A 229 -4.60 -12.48 -2.04
N LYS A 230 -3.28 -12.22 -2.01
CA LYS A 230 -2.53 -11.69 -3.17
C LYS A 230 -1.13 -12.29 -3.21
N VAL A 231 -0.63 -12.49 -4.43
CA VAL A 231 0.77 -12.88 -4.66
C VAL A 231 1.70 -11.72 -4.33
N LEU A 232 2.73 -11.97 -3.54
CA LEU A 232 3.73 -10.96 -3.19
C LEU A 232 4.71 -10.80 -4.36
N ILE A 233 4.74 -9.62 -4.96
CA ILE A 233 5.72 -9.27 -5.99
C ILE A 233 6.82 -8.42 -5.36
N PHE A 234 8.06 -8.85 -5.51
CA PHE A 234 9.21 -8.12 -5.01
C PHE A 234 9.48 -6.86 -5.84
N PRO A 235 9.92 -5.75 -5.21
CA PRO A 235 10.25 -4.53 -5.94
C PRO A 235 11.54 -4.72 -6.74
N THR A 236 11.59 -4.16 -7.95
CA THR A 236 12.77 -4.19 -8.82
C THR A 236 13.28 -2.80 -9.18
N LYS A 237 12.50 -1.76 -8.84
CA LYS A 237 12.79 -0.37 -9.19
C LYS A 237 12.80 0.51 -7.96
N THR A 238 13.63 1.54 -7.99
CA THR A 238 13.60 2.65 -7.03
C THR A 238 12.38 3.55 -7.25
N ILE A 239 12.09 4.42 -6.29
CA ILE A 239 11.03 5.44 -6.41
C ILE A 239 11.24 6.31 -7.66
N ALA A 240 12.50 6.73 -7.91
CA ALA A 240 12.85 7.55 -9.08
C ALA A 240 12.59 6.81 -10.40
N GLU A 241 13.01 5.54 -10.50
CA GLU A 241 12.80 4.73 -11.70
C GLU A 241 11.32 4.45 -11.98
N ILE A 242 10.49 4.27 -10.94
CA ILE A 242 9.04 4.13 -11.08
C ILE A 242 8.43 5.43 -11.60
N ALA A 243 8.81 6.58 -11.03
CA ALA A 243 8.30 7.88 -11.46
C ALA A 243 8.67 8.21 -12.90
N VAL A 244 9.92 7.93 -13.31
CA VAL A 244 10.38 8.13 -14.70
C VAL A 244 9.67 7.19 -15.69
N ALA A 245 9.43 5.93 -15.29
CA ALA A 245 8.76 4.96 -16.14
C ALA A 245 7.27 5.28 -16.39
N ASP A 246 6.61 5.98 -15.47
CA ASP A 246 5.22 6.43 -15.64
C ASP A 246 5.16 7.93 -15.96
N SER A 247 5.63 8.30 -17.14
CA SER A 247 5.63 9.69 -17.62
C SER A 247 4.22 10.26 -17.83
N THR A 248 3.21 9.42 -17.99
CA THR A 248 1.81 9.82 -18.13
C THR A 248 1.33 10.51 -16.85
N ASN A 249 1.64 9.94 -15.69
CA ASN A 249 1.21 10.45 -14.41
C ASN A 249 2.24 11.38 -13.76
N PHE A 250 3.54 11.15 -13.94
CA PHE A 250 4.57 11.80 -13.13
C PHE A 250 5.53 12.72 -13.90
N SER A 251 5.27 13.04 -15.19
CA SER A 251 6.17 13.92 -15.96
C SER A 251 6.44 15.26 -15.28
N VAL A 252 5.42 15.88 -14.66
CA VAL A 252 5.59 17.17 -13.97
C VAL A 252 6.37 17.00 -12.66
N LEU A 253 6.12 15.92 -11.91
CA LEU A 253 6.86 15.58 -10.69
C LEU A 253 8.35 15.35 -11.00
N VAL A 254 8.66 14.58 -12.04
CA VAL A 254 10.04 14.31 -12.47
C VAL A 254 10.75 15.61 -12.87
N THR A 255 10.06 16.48 -13.64
CA THR A 255 10.58 17.81 -13.98
C THR A 255 10.88 18.66 -12.75
N ALA A 256 9.96 18.69 -11.76
CA ALA A 256 10.12 19.44 -10.53
C ALA A 256 11.30 18.91 -9.68
N LEU A 257 11.45 17.58 -9.57
CA LEU A 257 12.58 16.95 -8.88
C LEU A 257 13.92 17.30 -9.56
N SER A 258 13.97 17.27 -10.89
CA SER A 258 15.17 17.63 -11.66
C SER A 258 15.51 19.12 -11.48
N LYS A 259 14.52 20.00 -11.56
CA LYS A 259 14.71 21.45 -11.36
C LYS A 259 15.25 21.84 -9.98
N THR A 260 14.90 21.04 -8.97
CA THR A 260 15.30 21.27 -7.57
C THR A 260 16.52 20.44 -7.14
N ASN A 261 17.13 19.66 -8.04
CA ASN A 261 18.25 18.75 -7.78
C ASN A 261 17.94 17.69 -6.69
N LEU A 262 16.65 17.29 -6.55
CA LEU A 262 16.22 16.31 -5.55
C LEU A 262 16.15 14.87 -6.07
N VAL A 263 16.47 14.62 -7.33
CA VAL A 263 16.42 13.27 -7.93
C VAL A 263 17.31 12.29 -7.16
N SER A 264 18.51 12.71 -6.75
CA SER A 264 19.48 11.88 -6.04
C SER A 264 18.95 11.31 -4.72
N VAL A 265 18.02 11.98 -4.05
CA VAL A 265 17.38 11.50 -2.82
C VAL A 265 16.63 10.18 -3.06
N PHE A 266 16.12 9.98 -4.28
CA PHE A 266 15.26 8.85 -4.63
C PHE A 266 15.92 7.79 -5.52
N THR A 267 17.19 7.97 -5.88
CA THR A 267 17.97 7.01 -6.68
C THR A 267 18.81 6.07 -5.85
N SER A 268 19.14 6.44 -4.61
CA SER A 268 19.97 5.66 -3.69
C SER A 268 19.13 5.05 -2.57
N GLY A 269 19.77 4.27 -1.70
CA GLY A 269 19.11 3.62 -0.57
C GLY A 269 18.31 4.57 0.31
N GLY A 270 17.37 4.01 1.04
CA GLY A 270 16.46 4.74 1.92
C GLY A 270 15.25 3.88 2.28
N ASN A 271 14.37 4.45 3.06
CA ASN A 271 13.11 3.80 3.44
C ASN A 271 12.02 4.88 3.50
N PHE A 272 11.63 5.37 2.32
CA PHE A 272 10.75 6.53 2.21
C PHE A 272 9.30 6.15 1.98
N THR A 273 8.38 7.05 2.38
CA THR A 273 7.04 7.14 1.82
C THR A 273 6.96 8.42 1.00
N VAL A 274 6.66 8.29 -0.28
CA VAL A 274 6.48 9.44 -1.17
C VAL A 274 5.00 9.54 -1.53
N PHE A 275 4.38 10.64 -1.11
CA PHE A 275 3.06 11.03 -1.59
C PHE A 275 3.24 11.71 -2.96
N ALA A 276 3.11 10.93 -4.03
CA ALA A 276 3.44 11.37 -5.39
C ALA A 276 2.23 12.02 -6.07
N PRO A 277 2.21 13.36 -6.23
CA PRO A 277 1.14 14.05 -6.94
C PRO A 277 1.21 13.75 -8.44
N THR A 278 0.06 13.46 -9.03
CA THR A 278 -0.06 13.26 -10.46
C THR A 278 0.12 14.57 -11.25
N LYS A 279 0.33 14.44 -12.56
CA LYS A 279 0.30 15.59 -13.49
C LYS A 279 -0.98 16.42 -13.34
N ALA A 280 -2.13 15.76 -13.16
CA ALA A 280 -3.42 16.43 -12.92
C ALA A 280 -3.47 17.16 -11.57
N ALA A 281 -2.77 16.65 -10.54
CA ALA A 281 -2.65 17.34 -9.26
C ALA A 281 -1.86 18.63 -9.37
N PHE A 282 -0.75 18.63 -10.10
CA PHE A 282 0.04 19.83 -10.38
C PHE A 282 -0.75 20.88 -11.18
N ALA A 283 -1.57 20.47 -12.14
CA ALA A 283 -2.39 21.38 -12.95
C ALA A 283 -3.38 22.22 -12.13
N GLN A 284 -3.66 21.85 -10.88
CA GLN A 284 -4.50 22.61 -9.95
C GLN A 284 -3.74 23.75 -9.24
N LEU A 285 -2.42 23.80 -9.36
CA LEU A 285 -1.62 24.87 -8.76
C LEU A 285 -1.62 26.12 -9.66
N PRO A 286 -1.37 27.31 -9.09
CA PRO A 286 -1.07 28.49 -9.89
C PRO A 286 0.28 28.37 -10.60
N ALA A 287 0.45 29.13 -11.68
CA ALA A 287 1.77 29.29 -12.28
C ALA A 287 2.76 29.91 -11.24
N PRO A 288 4.03 29.55 -11.29
CA PRO A 288 4.71 28.73 -12.31
C PRO A 288 4.76 27.22 -12.01
N PHE A 289 4.01 26.72 -11.02
CA PHE A 289 4.15 25.35 -10.53
C PHE A 289 3.19 24.33 -11.19
N ASN A 290 2.34 24.78 -12.11
CA ASN A 290 1.19 23.99 -12.62
C ASN A 290 1.51 23.02 -13.77
N ASN A 291 2.68 23.11 -14.40
CA ASN A 291 3.08 22.21 -15.48
C ASN A 291 4.60 22.18 -15.69
N ALA A 292 5.09 21.20 -16.47
CA ALA A 292 6.52 20.99 -16.69
C ALA A 292 7.20 22.17 -17.42
N ALA A 293 6.54 22.80 -18.38
CA ALA A 293 7.13 23.92 -19.12
C ALA A 293 7.34 25.14 -18.22
N ASN A 294 6.33 25.48 -17.41
CA ASN A 294 6.41 26.57 -16.46
C ASN A 294 7.47 26.33 -15.38
N ILE A 295 7.54 25.10 -14.83
CA ILE A 295 8.55 24.70 -13.85
C ILE A 295 9.97 24.80 -14.44
N ASN A 296 10.19 24.35 -15.67
CA ASN A 296 11.49 24.47 -16.34
C ASN A 296 11.88 25.94 -16.56
N GLY A 297 10.91 26.81 -16.84
CA GLY A 297 11.12 28.24 -17.02
C GLY A 297 11.44 29.04 -15.74
N ILE A 298 11.33 28.44 -14.55
CA ILE A 298 11.65 29.14 -13.29
C ILE A 298 13.14 29.47 -13.24
N THR A 299 13.48 30.74 -13.14
CA THR A 299 14.87 31.21 -12.94
C THR A 299 15.06 31.82 -11.54
N ASN A 300 13.99 32.19 -10.86
CA ASN A 300 14.02 32.78 -9.54
C ASN A 300 14.38 31.73 -8.47
N THR A 301 15.50 31.97 -7.77
CA THR A 301 16.02 31.01 -6.75
C THR A 301 15.08 30.83 -5.57
N THR A 302 14.31 31.87 -5.19
CA THR A 302 13.31 31.79 -4.12
C THR A 302 12.17 30.82 -4.53
N GLN A 303 11.71 30.90 -5.78
CA GLN A 303 10.68 29.98 -6.30
C GLN A 303 11.22 28.54 -6.41
N ILE A 304 12.48 28.34 -6.80
CA ILE A 304 13.13 27.02 -6.82
C ILE A 304 13.22 26.47 -5.38
N ALA A 305 13.60 27.29 -4.41
CA ALA A 305 13.65 26.86 -3.00
C ALA A 305 12.26 26.54 -2.44
N ALA A 306 11.22 27.32 -2.78
CA ALA A 306 9.85 27.04 -2.41
C ALA A 306 9.37 25.71 -3.02
N LEU A 307 9.63 25.46 -4.31
CA LEU A 307 9.33 24.20 -4.97
C LEU A 307 10.04 23.02 -4.30
N ALA A 308 11.32 23.18 -3.97
CA ALA A 308 12.10 22.15 -3.26
C ALA A 308 11.49 21.83 -1.88
N ASN A 309 11.04 22.84 -1.13
CA ASN A 309 10.37 22.63 0.16
C ASN A 309 9.01 21.91 -0.01
N ILE A 310 8.21 22.30 -1.00
CA ILE A 310 6.98 21.60 -1.36
C ILE A 310 7.27 20.12 -1.68
N LEU A 311 8.27 19.81 -2.50
CA LEU A 311 8.61 18.43 -2.83
C LEU A 311 9.07 17.64 -1.60
N LYS A 312 9.90 18.22 -0.73
CA LYS A 312 10.29 17.62 0.55
C LYS A 312 9.10 17.38 1.48
N TYR A 313 8.07 18.22 1.40
CA TYR A 313 6.83 18.08 2.18
C TYR A 313 6.00 16.85 1.77
N HIS A 314 6.25 16.28 0.59
CA HIS A 314 5.64 15.05 0.11
C HIS A 314 6.39 13.78 0.54
N VAL A 315 7.50 13.90 1.26
CA VAL A 315 8.38 12.77 1.58
C VAL A 315 8.48 12.56 3.09
N VAL A 316 8.13 11.36 3.52
CA VAL A 316 8.31 10.92 4.91
C VAL A 316 9.54 10.00 4.97
N PRO A 317 10.50 10.23 5.89
CA PRO A 317 11.71 9.41 6.02
C PRO A 317 11.46 8.08 6.76
N SER A 318 10.42 7.40 6.40
CA SER A 318 10.04 6.07 6.90
C SER A 318 9.02 5.44 5.97
N ARG A 319 8.96 4.11 5.87
CA ARG A 319 7.98 3.39 5.06
C ARG A 319 6.66 3.28 5.80
N TYR A 320 5.60 3.86 5.24
CA TYR A 320 4.21 3.73 5.69
C TYR A 320 3.35 3.25 4.52
N PHE A 321 2.79 2.08 4.65
CA PHE A 321 1.71 1.67 3.77
C PHE A 321 0.43 2.45 4.12
N ALA A 322 -0.56 2.44 3.21
CA ALA A 322 -1.81 3.17 3.44
C ALA A 322 -2.49 2.76 4.75
N TRP A 323 -2.42 1.45 5.09
CA TRP A 323 -2.94 0.92 6.35
C TRP A 323 -2.23 1.48 7.61
N ASP A 324 -0.96 1.86 7.51
CA ASP A 324 -0.16 2.40 8.61
C ASP A 324 -0.42 3.89 8.88
N LEU A 325 -1.13 4.56 7.98
CA LEU A 325 -1.32 6.01 8.05
C LEU A 325 -2.18 6.45 9.24
N GLY A 326 -3.02 5.54 9.76
CA GLY A 326 -3.84 5.81 10.93
C GLY A 326 -4.92 6.87 10.70
N VAL A 327 -5.69 7.17 11.76
CA VAL A 327 -6.77 8.16 11.71
C VAL A 327 -6.28 9.46 12.34
N PHE A 328 -6.32 10.56 11.60
CA PHE A 328 -5.83 11.90 11.99
C PHE A 328 -4.39 11.91 12.52
N LYS A 329 -3.54 11.07 11.96
CA LYS A 329 -2.14 10.98 12.36
C LYS A 329 -1.33 12.13 11.75
N ARG A 330 -0.57 12.82 12.59
CA ARG A 330 0.41 13.83 12.15
C ARG A 330 1.74 13.14 11.87
N VAL A 331 2.21 13.24 10.63
CA VAL A 331 3.45 12.59 10.17
C VAL A 331 4.46 13.64 9.74
N THR A 332 5.69 13.53 10.25
CA THR A 332 6.78 14.46 9.92
C THR A 332 7.38 14.11 8.55
N THR A 333 7.56 15.12 7.72
CA THR A 333 8.14 15.04 6.38
C THR A 333 9.58 15.54 6.35
N LEU A 334 10.21 15.50 5.18
CA LEU A 334 11.56 16.09 4.95
C LEU A 334 11.55 17.61 4.74
N ALA A 335 10.38 18.26 4.76
CA ALA A 335 10.31 19.72 4.65
C ALA A 335 10.94 20.41 5.85
N THR A 336 11.23 21.70 5.69
CA THR A 336 11.83 22.53 6.75
C THR A 336 10.82 22.77 7.88
N ALA A 337 11.25 22.56 9.14
CA ALA A 337 10.45 22.92 10.32
C ALA A 337 10.21 24.45 10.39
N PRO A 338 9.12 24.91 11.06
CA PRO A 338 8.16 24.12 11.85
C PRO A 338 7.04 23.48 11.03
N ASN A 339 6.80 23.91 9.78
CA ASN A 339 5.66 23.53 8.94
C ASN A 339 5.97 22.26 8.12
N ASN A 340 6.41 21.20 8.78
CA ASN A 340 6.90 19.97 8.14
C ASN A 340 6.03 18.74 8.43
N LYS A 341 4.77 18.93 8.85
CA LYS A 341 3.88 17.79 9.17
C LYS A 341 2.68 17.78 8.23
N ILE A 342 2.32 16.58 7.80
CA ILE A 342 1.10 16.28 7.07
C ILE A 342 0.12 15.55 7.96
N THR A 343 -1.19 15.65 7.69
CA THR A 343 -2.24 14.88 8.37
C THR A 343 -2.68 13.74 7.47
N THR A 344 -2.72 12.52 7.99
CA THR A 344 -3.15 11.33 7.27
C THR A 344 -4.43 10.77 7.86
N ILE A 345 -5.28 10.17 7.03
CA ILE A 345 -6.50 9.49 7.44
C ILE A 345 -6.54 8.13 6.74
N LEU A 346 -6.67 7.07 7.52
CA LEU A 346 -6.92 5.73 7.01
C LEU A 346 -8.33 5.68 6.39
N GLY A 347 -8.44 5.16 5.18
CA GLY A 347 -9.69 4.87 4.50
C GLY A 347 -9.81 3.38 4.19
N TYR A 348 -11.05 2.91 3.98
CA TYR A 348 -11.35 1.50 3.71
C TYR A 348 -10.52 0.92 2.55
N ASN A 349 -10.32 1.69 1.48
CA ASN A 349 -9.62 1.21 0.28
C ASN A 349 -8.22 1.80 0.09
N ASN A 350 -7.89 2.99 0.60
CA ASN A 350 -6.58 3.60 0.37
C ASN A 350 -6.22 4.66 1.42
N GLY A 351 -7.09 5.61 1.72
CA GLY A 351 -6.82 6.70 2.65
C GLY A 351 -6.70 8.08 1.99
N TRP A 352 -6.51 9.07 2.84
CA TRP A 352 -6.36 10.47 2.45
C TRP A 352 -5.19 11.12 3.19
N VAL A 353 -4.65 12.16 2.57
CA VAL A 353 -3.58 12.96 3.16
C VAL A 353 -3.84 14.45 2.92
N ARG A 354 -3.45 15.31 3.86
CA ARG A 354 -3.59 16.75 3.74
C ARG A 354 -2.34 17.46 4.25
N GLY A 355 -1.87 18.44 3.49
CA GLY A 355 -0.92 19.43 3.96
C GLY A 355 -1.64 20.54 4.75
N ASP A 356 -0.90 21.25 5.58
CA ASP A 356 -1.49 22.23 6.50
C ASP A 356 -2.10 23.44 5.78
N ALA A 357 -1.58 23.84 4.61
CA ALA A 357 -2.17 24.90 3.79
C ALA A 357 -3.25 24.40 2.81
N ASN A 358 -3.50 23.09 2.73
CA ASN A 358 -4.57 22.57 1.87
C ASN A 358 -5.93 22.68 2.55
N ASN A 359 -6.92 23.22 1.85
CA ASN A 359 -8.32 23.28 2.34
C ASN A 359 -9.02 21.94 2.30
N MET A 360 -8.54 20.99 1.49
CA MET A 360 -9.15 19.69 1.28
C MET A 360 -8.13 18.56 1.34
N TYR A 361 -8.58 17.37 1.74
CA TYR A 361 -7.77 16.16 1.68
C TYR A 361 -7.50 15.72 0.24
N SER A 362 -6.33 15.16 0.03
CA SER A 362 -5.94 14.47 -1.19
C SER A 362 -6.23 12.99 -1.04
N LYS A 363 -6.91 12.39 -2.04
CA LYS A 363 -7.17 10.95 -2.09
C LYS A 363 -5.88 10.22 -2.54
N ILE A 364 -5.59 9.11 -1.90
CA ILE A 364 -4.50 8.21 -2.29
C ILE A 364 -5.07 7.16 -3.26
N THR A 365 -4.64 7.15 -4.53
CA THR A 365 -5.10 6.17 -5.54
C THR A 365 -4.15 6.16 -6.75
N PRO A 366 -3.44 5.04 -7.07
CA PRO A 366 -3.31 3.84 -6.25
C PRO A 366 -2.47 4.05 -4.99
N ALA A 367 -2.67 3.15 -4.00
CA ALA A 367 -1.85 3.08 -2.80
C ALA A 367 -0.76 2.00 -2.93
N ASP A 368 0.27 2.12 -2.11
CA ASP A 368 1.21 1.06 -1.78
C ASP A 368 2.01 0.51 -2.98
N VAL A 369 2.42 1.39 -3.91
CA VAL A 369 3.34 1.01 -4.98
C VAL A 369 4.73 0.80 -4.36
N LEU A 370 5.11 -0.46 -4.21
CA LEU A 370 6.34 -0.87 -3.53
C LEU A 370 7.56 -0.59 -4.40
N ALA A 371 8.56 0.08 -3.83
CA ALA A 371 9.86 0.35 -4.44
C ALA A 371 10.98 -0.24 -3.56
N THR A 372 12.16 -0.44 -4.13
CA THR A 372 13.33 -0.97 -3.40
C THR A 372 13.76 -0.05 -2.25
N ASN A 373 13.61 1.26 -2.41
CA ASN A 373 13.96 2.28 -1.42
C ASN A 373 12.75 2.97 -0.77
N GLY A 374 11.54 2.43 -0.89
CA GLY A 374 10.37 3.03 -0.26
C GLY A 374 9.05 2.52 -0.76
N VAL A 375 8.01 3.31 -0.55
CA VAL A 375 6.65 3.11 -1.06
C VAL A 375 6.10 4.41 -1.63
N ILE A 376 5.38 4.34 -2.73
CA ILE A 376 4.73 5.48 -3.36
C ILE A 376 3.24 5.41 -3.06
N GLN A 377 2.69 6.52 -2.57
CA GLN A 377 1.28 6.78 -2.39
C GLN A 377 0.85 7.82 -3.43
N VAL A 378 0.17 7.40 -4.49
CA VAL A 378 -0.22 8.33 -5.57
C VAL A 378 -1.37 9.20 -5.09
N ILE A 379 -1.25 10.52 -5.27
CA ILE A 379 -2.21 11.49 -4.76
C ILE A 379 -2.74 12.42 -5.85
N ASN A 380 -3.99 12.87 -5.69
CA ASN A 380 -4.69 13.71 -6.66
C ASN A 380 -4.64 15.22 -6.37
N LYS A 381 -3.91 15.64 -5.34
CA LYS A 381 -3.62 17.05 -5.00
C LYS A 381 -2.19 17.19 -4.50
N VAL A 382 -1.55 18.31 -4.80
CA VAL A 382 -0.24 18.65 -4.23
C VAL A 382 -0.42 19.05 -2.77
N LEU A 383 0.43 18.55 -1.89
CA LEU A 383 0.46 18.90 -0.47
C LEU A 383 1.21 20.21 -0.28
N LEU A 384 0.60 21.16 0.40
CA LEU A 384 1.16 22.49 0.62
C LEU A 384 1.47 22.70 2.11
N PRO A 385 2.72 23.06 2.46
CA PRO A 385 3.05 23.52 3.81
C PRO A 385 2.45 24.91 4.06
N LEU A 386 2.27 25.30 5.33
CA LEU A 386 1.90 26.66 5.72
C LEU A 386 3.03 27.65 5.42
#